data_a76168dda32578fd96311858c61464c7
#
_entry.id   a76168dda32578fd96311858c61464c7
#
_cell.length_a   1.000
_cell.length_b   1.000
_cell.length_c   1.000
_cell.angle_alpha   90.00
_cell.angle_beta   90.00
_cell.angle_gamma   90.00
#
_symmetry.space_group_name_H-M   'P 1'
#
loop_
_entity.id
_entity.type
_entity.pdbx_description
1 polymer ?
#
loop_
_entity_poly.entity_id
_entity_poly.type
_entity_poly.pdbx_seq_one_letter_code
_entity_poly.pdbx_strand_id
1 'polypeptide(L)'
;MMFEHADENPILVLDDDQCWKLIEGTKHGRLVVIVGGEPDIFPVNYAVSGRKLFLRTAPGNKLAEVTINSKVLFETDGILSDEAWSIVLRGTARVLDQSADIAAAEALGLKPWVPTLKDFYVEIEPTSVSGRHFQFGEHPEREI
;
A
#
# COMPACT_ATOMS: atom_id res chain seq x y z
N MET A 1 21.72 -6.92 -0.96
CA MET A 1 20.65 -6.38 -1.81
C MET A 1 19.47 -7.34 -1.83
N MET A 2 18.25 -6.85 -1.76
CA MET A 2 17.08 -7.76 -1.63
C MET A 2 16.70 -8.47 -2.94
N PHE A 3 17.04 -7.91 -4.10
CA PHE A 3 16.78 -8.53 -5.40
C PHE A 3 17.99 -8.38 -6.31
N GLU A 4 18.25 -9.42 -7.11
CA GLU A 4 19.29 -9.38 -8.14
C GLU A 4 18.77 -8.70 -9.39
N HIS A 5 19.61 -7.86 -9.99
CA HIS A 5 19.32 -7.19 -11.24
C HIS A 5 20.10 -7.86 -12.38
N ALA A 6 19.40 -8.26 -13.42
CA ALA A 6 20.03 -8.73 -14.64
C ALA A 6 20.75 -7.57 -15.35
N ASP A 7 21.84 -7.87 -16.08
CA ASP A 7 22.53 -6.91 -16.94
C ASP A 7 22.98 -5.61 -16.25
N GLU A 8 23.23 -5.67 -14.95
CA GLU A 8 23.65 -4.50 -14.15
C GLU A 8 22.70 -3.28 -14.30
N ASN A 9 21.45 -3.51 -14.71
CA ASN A 9 20.45 -2.45 -14.80
C ASN A 9 20.12 -1.96 -13.39
N PRO A 10 20.21 -0.65 -13.12
CA PRO A 10 19.88 -0.11 -11.79
C PRO A 10 18.40 -0.21 -11.44
N ILE A 11 17.53 -0.48 -12.41
CA ILE A 11 16.08 -0.60 -12.19
C ILE A 11 15.63 -2.01 -12.53
N LEU A 12 14.99 -2.65 -11.56
CA LEU A 12 14.33 -3.94 -11.74
C LEU A 12 12.82 -3.76 -11.65
N VAL A 13 12.08 -4.15 -12.67
CA VAL A 13 10.62 -4.24 -12.60
C VAL A 13 10.28 -5.53 -11.86
N LEU A 14 9.55 -5.39 -10.74
CA LEU A 14 9.19 -6.51 -9.88
C LEU A 14 8.00 -7.28 -10.44
N ASP A 15 8.02 -8.61 -10.28
CA ASP A 15 6.84 -9.43 -10.53
C ASP A 15 5.86 -9.36 -9.34
N ASP A 16 4.69 -9.97 -9.49
CA ASP A 16 3.65 -9.92 -8.47
C ASP A 16 4.11 -10.53 -7.14
N ASP A 17 4.81 -11.66 -7.17
CA ASP A 17 5.27 -12.32 -5.95
C ASP A 17 6.31 -11.47 -5.22
N GLN A 18 7.21 -10.83 -5.94
CA GLN A 18 8.19 -9.90 -5.36
C GLN A 18 7.51 -8.68 -4.75
N CYS A 19 6.51 -8.12 -5.43
CA CYS A 19 5.70 -7.01 -4.89
C CYS A 19 5.02 -7.41 -3.58
N TRP A 20 4.35 -8.55 -3.56
CA TRP A 20 3.64 -8.99 -2.35
C TRP A 20 4.56 -9.31 -1.20
N LYS A 21 5.75 -9.82 -1.47
CA LYS A 21 6.77 -10.03 -0.44
C LYS A 21 7.13 -8.71 0.26
N LEU A 22 7.29 -7.64 -0.49
CA LEU A 22 7.58 -6.32 0.07
C LEU A 22 6.38 -5.72 0.79
N ILE A 23 5.19 -5.86 0.23
CA ILE A 23 3.94 -5.37 0.84
C ILE A 23 3.72 -6.06 2.20
N GLU A 24 3.90 -7.38 2.27
CA GLU A 24 3.75 -8.15 3.50
C GLU A 24 4.82 -7.82 4.55
N GLY A 25 6.00 -7.41 4.12
CA GLY A 25 7.10 -7.04 5.00
C GLY A 25 7.04 -5.60 5.52
N THR A 26 6.05 -4.83 5.10
CA THR A 26 5.90 -3.42 5.45
C THR A 26 4.55 -3.21 6.13
N LYS A 27 4.43 -2.19 6.96
CA LYS A 27 3.24 -1.97 7.79
C LYS A 27 2.56 -0.63 7.52
N HIS A 28 3.15 0.22 6.70
CA HIS A 28 2.59 1.51 6.44
C HIS A 28 2.79 1.93 4.98
N GLY A 29 1.86 2.73 4.51
CA GLY A 29 1.88 3.26 3.16
C GLY A 29 0.93 4.46 3.07
N ARG A 30 0.49 4.74 1.86
CA ARG A 30 -0.40 5.87 1.59
C ARG A 30 -1.57 5.41 0.76
N LEU A 31 -2.76 5.84 1.19
CA LEU A 31 -4.00 5.62 0.46
C LEU A 31 -4.35 6.88 -0.30
N VAL A 32 -4.62 6.74 -1.58
CA VAL A 32 -5.09 7.83 -2.44
C VAL A 32 -6.52 7.55 -2.85
N VAL A 33 -7.39 8.52 -2.62
CA VAL A 33 -8.79 8.49 -3.02
C VAL A 33 -9.10 9.70 -3.87
N ILE A 34 -10.05 9.57 -4.79
CA ILE A 34 -10.45 10.65 -5.70
C ILE A 34 -11.95 10.81 -5.63
N VAL A 35 -12.41 11.99 -5.25
CA VAL A 35 -13.81 12.33 -5.17
C VAL A 35 -14.06 13.64 -5.93
N GLY A 36 -14.98 13.61 -6.89
CA GLY A 36 -15.27 14.78 -7.70
C GLY A 36 -14.06 15.30 -8.49
N GLY A 37 -13.14 14.43 -8.87
CA GLY A 37 -11.92 14.81 -9.55
C GLY A 37 -10.80 15.33 -8.64
N GLU A 38 -11.06 15.44 -7.34
CA GLU A 38 -10.07 15.89 -6.35
C GLU A 38 -9.40 14.70 -5.67
N PRO A 39 -8.08 14.53 -5.82
CA PRO A 39 -7.36 13.49 -5.10
C PRO A 39 -7.01 13.94 -3.68
N ASP A 40 -7.18 13.01 -2.74
CA ASP A 40 -6.71 13.12 -1.37
C ASP A 40 -5.75 11.97 -1.07
N ILE A 41 -4.79 12.22 -0.19
CA ILE A 41 -3.80 11.24 0.22
C ILE A 41 -3.76 11.14 1.75
N PHE A 42 -3.71 9.91 2.25
CA PHE A 42 -3.67 9.63 3.68
C PHE A 42 -2.55 8.63 4.01
N PRO A 43 -1.70 8.92 5.01
CA PRO A 43 -0.83 7.89 5.57
C PRO A 43 -1.68 6.86 6.31
N VAL A 44 -1.40 5.58 6.10
CA VAL A 44 -2.18 4.49 6.69
C VAL A 44 -1.27 3.37 7.17
N ASN A 45 -1.65 2.74 8.27
CA ASN A 45 -1.14 1.42 8.64
C ASN A 45 -2.04 0.37 8.02
N TYR A 46 -1.45 -0.76 7.65
CA TYR A 46 -2.19 -1.83 7.03
C TYR A 46 -1.69 -3.20 7.48
N ALA A 47 -2.51 -4.20 7.25
CA ALA A 47 -2.14 -5.60 7.33
C ALA A 47 -2.56 -6.31 6.05
N VAL A 48 -1.92 -7.43 5.76
CA VAL A 48 -2.19 -8.24 4.57
C VAL A 48 -2.77 -9.58 5.00
N SER A 49 -3.81 -10.00 4.31
CA SER A 49 -4.33 -11.35 4.42
C SER A 49 -4.92 -11.76 3.07
N GLY A 50 -4.48 -12.91 2.54
CA GLY A 50 -4.97 -13.40 1.24
C GLY A 50 -4.73 -12.44 0.09
N ARG A 51 -3.62 -11.74 0.09
CA ARG A 51 -3.29 -10.69 -0.90
C ARG A 51 -4.34 -9.60 -1.00
N LYS A 52 -4.94 -9.26 0.14
CA LYS A 52 -5.80 -8.11 0.32
C LYS A 52 -5.23 -7.24 1.43
N LEU A 53 -5.47 -5.95 1.34
CA LEU A 53 -5.05 -5.01 2.37
C LEU A 53 -6.21 -4.70 3.30
N PHE A 54 -5.90 -4.59 4.58
CA PHE A 54 -6.87 -4.22 5.62
C PHE A 54 -6.37 -3.00 6.36
N LEU A 55 -7.24 -2.02 6.48
CA LEU A 55 -6.99 -0.78 7.21
C LEU A 55 -7.97 -0.68 8.36
N ARG A 56 -7.51 -0.11 9.48
CA ARG A 56 -8.36 0.25 10.60
C ARG A 56 -8.42 1.77 10.70
N THR A 57 -9.59 2.34 10.71
CA THR A 57 -9.76 3.79 10.69
C THR A 57 -10.91 4.23 11.57
N ALA A 58 -10.82 5.46 12.09
CA ALA A 58 -11.91 6.13 12.75
C ALA A 58 -12.85 6.79 11.74
N PRO A 59 -14.09 7.15 12.14
CA PRO A 59 -14.94 7.97 11.29
C PRO A 59 -14.24 9.27 10.89
N GLY A 60 -14.39 9.67 9.63
CA GLY A 60 -13.77 10.88 9.11
C GLY A 60 -13.82 10.93 7.59
N ASN A 61 -13.10 11.90 7.01
CA ASN A 61 -13.12 12.17 5.58
C ASN A 61 -12.69 10.96 4.75
N LYS A 62 -11.64 10.25 5.17
CA LYS A 62 -11.14 9.06 4.48
C LYS A 62 -12.22 8.00 4.32
N LEU A 63 -12.96 7.70 5.40
CA LEU A 63 -14.03 6.71 5.38
C LEU A 63 -15.17 7.15 4.46
N ALA A 64 -15.57 8.44 4.55
CA ALA A 64 -16.61 9.00 3.71
C ALA A 64 -16.22 8.96 2.22
N GLU A 65 -15.00 9.32 1.90
CA GLU A 65 -14.50 9.35 0.52
C GLU A 65 -14.45 7.96 -0.11
N VAL A 66 -14.03 6.94 0.63
CA VAL A 66 -14.05 5.54 0.18
C VAL A 66 -15.48 5.07 -0.09
N THR A 67 -16.44 5.53 0.69
CA THR A 67 -17.86 5.20 0.49
C THR A 67 -18.41 5.84 -0.79
N ILE A 68 -17.96 7.05 -1.13
CA ILE A 68 -18.37 7.77 -2.33
C ILE A 68 -17.71 7.17 -3.58
N ASN A 69 -16.41 6.94 -3.54
CA ASN A 69 -15.66 6.31 -4.62
C ASN A 69 -14.78 5.18 -4.06
N SER A 70 -15.12 3.95 -4.43
CA SER A 70 -14.43 2.76 -3.94
C SER A 70 -13.12 2.47 -4.67
N LYS A 71 -12.85 3.10 -5.81
CA LYS A 71 -11.59 2.94 -6.54
C LYS A 71 -10.49 3.73 -5.87
N VAL A 72 -9.43 3.03 -5.49
CA VAL A 72 -8.33 3.61 -4.71
C VAL A 72 -6.98 3.24 -5.30
N LEU A 73 -5.99 4.05 -4.96
CA LEU A 73 -4.58 3.72 -5.10
C LEU A 73 -3.98 3.54 -3.73
N PHE A 74 -3.07 2.60 -3.62
CA PHE A 74 -2.24 2.43 -2.44
C PHE A 74 -0.78 2.41 -2.87
N GLU A 75 0.07 3.09 -2.12
CA GLU A 75 1.50 3.14 -2.37
C GLU A 75 2.24 2.78 -1.08
N THR A 76 3.30 1.99 -1.22
CA THR A 76 4.27 1.77 -0.15
C THR A 76 5.66 1.75 -0.73
N ASP A 77 6.65 2.17 0.04
CA ASP A 77 8.02 2.27 -0.43
C ASP A 77 9.02 2.06 0.72
N GLY A 78 10.26 1.84 0.35
CA GLY A 78 11.37 1.74 1.27
C GLY A 78 12.62 2.33 0.67
N ILE A 79 13.37 3.07 1.48
CA ILE A 79 14.65 3.66 1.10
C ILE A 79 15.69 3.18 2.09
N LEU A 80 16.69 2.45 1.59
CA LEU A 80 17.82 1.95 2.35
C LEU A 80 19.08 2.71 1.95
N SER A 81 20.22 2.36 2.51
CA SER A 81 21.47 3.08 2.23
C SER A 81 21.95 2.91 0.79
N ASP A 82 21.71 1.75 0.18
CA ASP A 82 22.23 1.36 -1.14
C ASP A 82 21.13 0.92 -2.12
N GLU A 83 19.89 0.92 -1.72
CA GLU A 83 18.76 0.47 -2.52
C GLU A 83 17.45 1.12 -2.08
N ALA A 84 16.49 1.12 -2.97
CA ALA A 84 15.13 1.55 -2.67
C ALA A 84 14.13 0.72 -3.48
N TRP A 85 12.89 0.77 -3.07
CA TRP A 85 11.81 0.12 -3.81
C TRP A 85 10.52 0.92 -3.63
N SER A 86 9.64 0.78 -4.60
CA SER A 86 8.31 1.39 -4.56
C SER A 86 7.29 0.46 -5.17
N ILE A 87 6.09 0.47 -4.59
CA ILE A 87 4.97 -0.36 -5.05
C ILE A 87 3.72 0.49 -5.13
N VAL A 88 3.01 0.37 -6.24
CA VAL A 88 1.70 0.98 -6.45
C VAL A 88 0.69 -0.14 -6.66
N LEU A 89 -0.38 -0.10 -5.89
CA LEU A 89 -1.47 -1.04 -5.95
C LEU A 89 -2.75 -0.28 -6.31
N ARG A 90 -3.45 -0.75 -7.32
CA ARG A 90 -4.79 -0.28 -7.65
C ARG A 90 -5.79 -1.28 -7.14
N GLY A 91 -6.87 -0.80 -6.57
CA GLY A 91 -7.85 -1.71 -6.02
C GLY A 91 -9.19 -1.07 -5.75
N THR A 92 -10.07 -1.87 -5.18
CA THR A 92 -11.40 -1.47 -4.76
C THR A 92 -11.49 -1.59 -3.25
N ALA A 93 -11.88 -0.51 -2.59
CA ALA A 93 -12.03 -0.47 -1.14
C ALA A 93 -13.50 -0.67 -0.77
N ARG A 94 -13.72 -1.39 0.33
CA ARG A 94 -15.05 -1.50 0.94
C ARG A 94 -14.94 -1.42 2.45
N VAL A 95 -15.91 -0.78 3.06
CA VAL A 95 -16.04 -0.78 4.53
C VAL A 95 -16.69 -2.10 4.94
N LEU A 96 -16.07 -2.81 5.87
CA LEU A 96 -16.59 -4.09 6.35
C LEU A 96 -17.81 -3.85 7.25
N ASP A 97 -18.88 -4.57 7.00
CA ASP A 97 -20.15 -4.45 7.74
C ASP A 97 -20.65 -5.79 8.31
N GLN A 98 -20.10 -6.91 7.84
CA GLN A 98 -20.47 -8.24 8.32
C GLN A 98 -19.62 -8.61 9.55
N SER A 99 -20.26 -9.16 10.57
CA SER A 99 -19.59 -9.51 11.83
C SER A 99 -18.42 -10.47 11.63
N ALA A 100 -18.54 -11.45 10.73
CA ALA A 100 -17.48 -12.41 10.45
C ALA A 100 -16.26 -11.74 9.80
N ASP A 101 -16.50 -10.81 8.87
CA ASP A 101 -15.43 -10.07 8.18
C ASP A 101 -14.70 -9.12 9.15
N ILE A 102 -15.46 -8.46 10.01
CA ILE A 102 -14.91 -7.57 11.04
C ILE A 102 -14.06 -8.38 12.03
N ALA A 103 -14.55 -9.53 12.47
CA ALA A 103 -13.79 -10.39 13.39
C ALA A 103 -12.48 -10.88 12.76
N ALA A 104 -12.50 -11.25 11.48
CA ALA A 104 -11.30 -11.65 10.77
C ALA A 104 -10.30 -10.51 10.65
N ALA A 105 -10.76 -9.30 10.39
CA ALA A 105 -9.91 -8.11 10.34
C ALA A 105 -9.33 -7.75 11.72
N GLU A 106 -10.11 -7.85 12.77
CA GLU A 106 -9.65 -7.64 14.16
C GLU A 106 -8.52 -8.60 14.53
N ALA A 107 -8.59 -9.85 14.06
CA ALA A 107 -7.58 -10.87 14.32
C ALA A 107 -6.22 -10.53 13.70
N LEU A 108 -6.14 -9.61 12.74
CA LEU A 108 -4.89 -9.17 12.14
C LEU A 108 -4.06 -8.24 13.03
N GLY A 109 -4.63 -7.77 14.13
CA GLY A 109 -3.91 -6.98 15.12
C GLY A 109 -3.58 -5.56 14.70
N LEU A 110 -4.34 -4.98 13.78
CA LEU A 110 -4.18 -3.58 13.38
C LEU A 110 -4.47 -2.64 14.54
N LYS A 111 -3.57 -1.68 14.75
CA LYS A 111 -3.75 -0.63 15.76
C LYS A 111 -3.77 0.72 15.08
N PRO A 112 -4.74 1.61 15.40
CA PRO A 112 -4.71 2.97 14.88
C PRO A 112 -3.54 3.75 15.51
N TRP A 113 -2.99 4.73 14.78
CA TRP A 113 -1.94 5.60 15.32
C TRP A 113 -2.46 6.49 16.47
N VAL A 114 -3.75 6.79 16.42
CA VAL A 114 -4.42 7.61 17.44
C VAL A 114 -5.49 6.77 18.12
N PRO A 115 -5.57 6.77 19.48
CA PRO A 115 -6.64 6.05 20.17
C PRO A 115 -8.02 6.61 19.79
N THR A 116 -8.93 5.73 19.38
CA THR A 116 -10.28 6.09 18.98
C THR A 116 -11.28 5.12 19.62
N LEU A 117 -12.48 5.61 19.90
CA LEU A 117 -13.54 4.82 20.53
C LEU A 117 -14.34 4.00 19.53
N LYS A 118 -14.33 4.38 18.25
CA LYS A 118 -15.03 3.69 17.17
C LYS A 118 -14.04 3.35 16.07
N ASP A 119 -14.06 2.08 15.66
CA ASP A 119 -13.18 1.58 14.63
C ASP A 119 -13.99 1.02 13.49
N PHE A 120 -13.55 1.37 12.30
CA PHE A 120 -14.04 0.77 11.07
C PHE A 120 -12.88 0.07 10.38
N TYR A 121 -13.19 -1.03 9.71
CA TYR A 121 -12.23 -1.76 8.91
C TYR A 121 -12.55 -1.58 7.43
N VAL A 122 -11.52 -1.29 6.65
CA VAL A 122 -11.62 -1.16 5.21
C VAL A 122 -10.77 -2.26 4.59
N GLU A 123 -11.37 -3.01 3.66
CA GLU A 123 -10.68 -4.00 2.85
C GLU A 123 -10.39 -3.41 1.49
N ILE A 124 -9.16 -3.57 1.02
CA ILE A 124 -8.79 -3.20 -0.35
C ILE A 124 -8.52 -4.50 -1.11
N GLU A 125 -9.34 -4.74 -2.13
CA GLU A 125 -9.14 -5.83 -3.06
C GLU A 125 -8.34 -5.33 -4.26
N PRO A 126 -7.12 -5.84 -4.48
CA PRO A 126 -6.29 -5.38 -5.57
C PRO A 126 -6.85 -5.78 -6.94
N THR A 127 -6.76 -4.87 -7.90
CA THR A 127 -7.00 -5.15 -9.31
C THR A 127 -5.69 -5.23 -10.08
N SER A 128 -4.65 -4.54 -9.62
CA SER A 128 -3.31 -4.63 -10.16
C SER A 128 -2.27 -4.20 -9.13
N VAL A 129 -1.08 -4.73 -9.26
CA VAL A 129 0.07 -4.34 -8.47
C VAL A 129 1.26 -4.15 -9.40
N SER A 130 2.05 -3.12 -9.15
CA SER A 130 3.31 -2.89 -9.87
C SER A 130 4.36 -2.40 -8.90
N GLY A 131 5.61 -2.74 -9.16
CA GLY A 131 6.70 -2.32 -8.29
C GLY A 131 8.02 -2.26 -9.03
N ARG A 132 8.95 -1.51 -8.44
CA ARG A 132 10.31 -1.35 -8.93
C ARG A 132 11.28 -1.38 -7.77
N HIS A 133 12.41 -1.99 -8.02
CA HIS A 133 13.55 -1.99 -7.13
C HIS A 133 14.69 -1.23 -7.79
N PHE A 134 15.32 -0.36 -7.03
CA PHE A 134 16.37 0.54 -7.50
C PHE A 134 17.67 0.21 -6.78
N GLN A 135 18.73 0.08 -7.56
CA GLN A 135 20.08 -0.09 -7.07
C GLN A 135 20.79 1.26 -7.16
N PHE A 136 21.27 1.78 -6.04
CA PHE A 136 22.00 3.03 -6.04
C PHE A 136 23.41 2.83 -6.56
N GLY A 137 23.95 3.87 -7.18
CA GLY A 137 25.29 3.88 -7.74
C GLY A 137 25.67 5.27 -8.18
N GLU A 138 26.86 5.38 -8.76
CA GLU A 138 27.33 6.63 -9.32
C GLU A 138 26.56 6.99 -10.58
N HIS A 139 26.30 8.27 -10.77
CA HIS A 139 25.72 8.75 -12.01
C HIS A 139 26.72 8.53 -13.16
N PRO A 140 26.24 8.01 -14.31
CA PRO A 140 27.10 7.94 -15.47
C PRO A 140 27.51 9.33 -15.94
N GLU A 141 28.75 9.45 -16.45
CA GLU A 141 29.20 10.69 -17.03
C GLU A 141 28.33 11.04 -18.24
N ARG A 142 27.96 12.32 -18.33
CA ARG A 142 27.26 12.79 -19.51
C ARG A 142 28.27 12.93 -20.66
N GLU A 143 28.00 12.24 -21.75
CA GLU A 143 28.68 12.53 -23.00
C GLU A 143 28.14 13.86 -23.56
N ILE A 144 29.04 14.76 -23.87
CA ILE A 144 28.69 16.04 -24.45
C ILE A 144 28.84 15.97 -25.97
#